data_0752bf9c2f64b0068511291650da55a0
#
_entry.id   0752bf9c2f64b0068511291650da55a0
#
_cell.length_a   1.000
_cell.length_b   1.000
_cell.length_c   1.000
_cell.angle_alpha   90.00
_cell.angle_beta   90.00
_cell.angle_gamma   90.00
#
_symmetry.space_group_name_H-M   'P 1'
#
loop_
_entity.id
_entity.type
_entity.pdbx_description
1 polymer ?
#
loop_
_entity_poly.entity_id
_entity_poly.type
_entity_poly.pdbx_seq_one_letter_code
_entity_poly.pdbx_strand_id
1 'polypeptide(L)'
;YDIFRSPQATGTYVGQVREAYGELLSQVADSCYEDQLFSSPQANRLAKFLAQEFSDQADHPFEKEPSYLSFRVDGKWYALFFPLKGEKLGLDGEKADLIYDVVNLKVNPKQMDKLLKMDGVFPSYHMSKKTWVSLVLDETLPDQTVFELLSESRSLVAPKHLRKASEPHYWIIPVNLKYYDIGDEFSANEEILWTQKASMQKGDFVAIYITAPTKAIRYVCQVLEANIPNQGYREEESIKELMRIKPLYTFND
;
A
#
# COMPACT_ATOMS: atom_id res chain seq x y z
N TYR A 1 9.18 -33.40 -40.20
CA TYR A 1 9.51 -32.39 -39.18
C TYR A 1 9.48 -30.97 -39.77
N ASP A 2 10.04 -30.77 -40.97
CA ASP A 2 10.15 -29.47 -41.64
C ASP A 2 8.79 -28.89 -42.08
N ILE A 3 7.82 -29.75 -42.40
CA ILE A 3 6.45 -29.35 -42.77
C ILE A 3 5.77 -28.53 -41.67
N PHE A 4 5.97 -28.86 -40.39
CA PHE A 4 5.34 -28.14 -39.29
C PHE A 4 6.01 -26.79 -38.96
N ARG A 5 7.26 -26.66 -39.37
CA ARG A 5 8.03 -25.41 -39.24
C ARG A 5 7.80 -24.41 -40.37
N SER A 6 7.30 -24.91 -41.53
CA SER A 6 7.04 -24.03 -42.65
C SER A 6 5.74 -23.22 -42.44
N PRO A 7 5.82 -21.89 -42.45
CA PRO A 7 4.62 -21.03 -42.34
C PRO A 7 3.63 -21.27 -43.46
N GLN A 8 4.08 -21.79 -44.59
CA GLN A 8 3.28 -22.02 -45.82
C GLN A 8 2.59 -23.38 -45.82
N ALA A 9 2.94 -24.31 -44.95
CA ALA A 9 2.29 -25.59 -44.85
C ALA A 9 0.85 -25.42 -44.31
N THR A 10 -0.12 -25.90 -45.10
CA THR A 10 -1.57 -25.83 -44.83
C THR A 10 -2.19 -27.22 -44.79
N GLY A 11 -3.36 -27.34 -44.20
CA GLY A 11 -4.13 -28.57 -44.09
C GLY A 11 -4.58 -28.86 -42.66
N THR A 12 -5.70 -29.59 -42.54
CA THR A 12 -6.35 -29.89 -41.24
C THR A 12 -5.37 -30.56 -40.26
N TYR A 13 -4.59 -31.52 -40.71
CA TYR A 13 -3.63 -32.22 -39.88
C TYR A 13 -2.48 -31.30 -39.37
N VAL A 14 -1.98 -30.44 -40.26
CA VAL A 14 -0.94 -29.46 -39.90
C VAL A 14 -1.48 -28.45 -38.86
N GLY A 15 -2.74 -28.03 -39.03
CA GLY A 15 -3.47 -27.16 -38.08
C GLY A 15 -3.57 -27.81 -36.70
N GLN A 16 -4.05 -29.03 -36.62
CA GLN A 16 -4.18 -29.79 -35.37
C GLN A 16 -2.84 -29.98 -34.62
N VAL A 17 -1.77 -30.29 -35.36
CA VAL A 17 -0.45 -30.45 -34.76
C VAL A 17 0.09 -29.12 -34.24
N ARG A 18 -0.12 -28.02 -34.98
CA ARG A 18 0.25 -26.66 -34.49
C ARG A 18 -0.52 -26.25 -33.25
N GLU A 19 -1.81 -26.53 -33.25
CA GLU A 19 -2.68 -26.25 -32.10
C GLU A 19 -2.23 -27.03 -30.85
N ALA A 20 -2.04 -28.36 -30.98
CA ALA A 20 -1.54 -29.19 -29.88
C ALA A 20 -0.14 -28.78 -29.39
N TYR A 21 0.72 -28.33 -30.32
CA TYR A 21 2.05 -27.82 -29.97
C TYR A 21 1.96 -26.47 -29.25
N GLY A 22 1.05 -25.60 -29.68
CA GLY A 22 0.72 -24.32 -29.04
C GLY A 22 0.20 -24.53 -27.62
N GLU A 23 -0.74 -25.46 -27.44
CA GLU A 23 -1.27 -25.83 -26.12
C GLU A 23 -0.18 -26.36 -25.18
N LEU A 24 0.72 -27.24 -25.68
CA LEU A 24 1.83 -27.75 -24.90
C LEU A 24 2.79 -26.63 -24.50
N LEU A 25 3.13 -25.73 -25.40
CA LEU A 25 3.99 -24.57 -25.12
C LEU A 25 3.34 -23.64 -24.11
N SER A 26 2.01 -23.42 -24.21
CA SER A 26 1.26 -22.63 -23.24
C SER A 26 1.30 -23.26 -21.85
N GLN A 27 1.07 -24.57 -21.74
CA GLN A 27 1.15 -25.29 -20.47
C GLN A 27 2.57 -25.22 -19.83
N VAL A 28 3.61 -25.32 -20.68
CA VAL A 28 5.01 -25.15 -20.21
C VAL A 28 5.25 -23.72 -19.76
N ALA A 29 4.75 -22.72 -20.51
CA ALA A 29 4.86 -21.33 -20.13
C ALA A 29 4.17 -21.06 -18.78
N ASP A 30 2.92 -21.48 -18.63
CA ASP A 30 2.11 -21.32 -17.41
C ASP A 30 2.75 -22.01 -16.19
N SER A 31 3.49 -23.10 -16.42
CA SER A 31 4.12 -23.88 -15.34
C SER A 31 5.56 -23.48 -15.02
N CYS A 32 6.28 -22.90 -15.96
CA CYS A 32 7.72 -22.71 -15.87
C CYS A 32 8.16 -21.24 -15.96
N TYR A 33 7.29 -20.35 -16.41
CA TYR A 33 7.61 -18.94 -16.57
C TYR A 33 6.69 -18.09 -15.69
N GLU A 34 7.26 -17.15 -14.96
CA GLU A 34 6.50 -16.05 -14.37
C GLU A 34 6.42 -14.94 -15.42
N ASP A 35 5.22 -14.42 -15.66
CA ASP A 35 5.05 -13.23 -16.48
C ASP A 35 5.76 -12.05 -15.83
N GLN A 36 6.83 -11.58 -16.44
CA GLN A 36 7.54 -10.40 -16.00
C GLN A 36 7.01 -9.18 -16.73
N LEU A 37 6.42 -8.26 -15.98
CA LEU A 37 5.87 -7.01 -16.52
C LEU A 37 6.96 -6.03 -16.93
N PHE A 38 8.14 -6.11 -16.31
CA PHE A 38 9.26 -5.19 -16.48
C PHE A 38 10.57 -5.93 -16.75
N SER A 39 11.50 -5.26 -17.42
CA SER A 39 12.86 -5.77 -17.65
C SER A 39 13.66 -5.80 -16.34
N SER A 40 13.39 -4.87 -15.43
CA SER A 40 14.04 -4.80 -14.12
C SER A 40 13.45 -5.83 -13.15
N PRO A 41 14.27 -6.71 -12.54
CA PRO A 41 13.83 -7.59 -11.47
C PRO A 41 13.28 -6.80 -10.26
N GLN A 42 13.87 -5.65 -9.95
CA GLN A 42 13.42 -4.76 -8.89
C GLN A 42 12.01 -4.23 -9.17
N ALA A 43 11.73 -3.77 -10.39
CA ALA A 43 10.39 -3.30 -10.77
C ALA A 43 9.33 -4.40 -10.59
N ASN A 44 9.62 -5.63 -10.97
CA ASN A 44 8.71 -6.76 -10.80
C ASN A 44 8.44 -7.06 -9.32
N ARG A 45 9.49 -7.06 -8.46
CA ARG A 45 9.32 -7.27 -7.01
C ARG A 45 8.47 -6.18 -6.37
N LEU A 46 8.69 -4.92 -6.78
CA LEU A 46 7.93 -3.77 -6.26
C LEU A 46 6.46 -3.81 -6.69
N ALA A 47 6.17 -4.12 -7.94
CA ALA A 47 4.80 -4.27 -8.44
C ALA A 47 4.06 -5.40 -7.69
N LYS A 48 4.73 -6.55 -7.49
CA LYS A 48 4.19 -7.67 -6.70
C LYS A 48 3.94 -7.27 -5.24
N PHE A 49 4.87 -6.52 -4.63
CA PHE A 49 4.70 -5.98 -3.28
C PHE A 49 3.43 -5.13 -3.15
N LEU A 50 3.20 -4.19 -4.06
CA LEU A 50 2.02 -3.32 -4.01
C LEU A 50 0.71 -4.11 -4.13
N ALA A 51 0.66 -5.09 -5.02
CA ALA A 51 -0.50 -5.95 -5.19
C ALA A 51 -0.79 -6.82 -3.94
N GLN A 52 0.25 -7.35 -3.31
CA GLN A 52 0.13 -8.24 -2.14
C GLN A 52 -0.14 -7.46 -0.85
N GLU A 53 0.62 -6.39 -0.60
CA GLU A 53 0.60 -5.67 0.66
C GLU A 53 -0.66 -4.81 0.83
N PHE A 54 -1.14 -4.21 -0.25
CA PHE A 54 -2.28 -3.32 -0.22
C PHE A 54 -3.53 -3.88 -0.91
N SER A 55 -3.39 -5.02 -1.58
CA SER A 55 -4.44 -5.58 -2.46
C SER A 55 -4.90 -4.58 -3.54
N ASP A 56 -4.06 -3.60 -3.86
CA ASP A 56 -4.34 -2.62 -4.90
C ASP A 56 -4.13 -3.26 -6.27
N GLN A 57 -5.13 -3.16 -7.14
CA GLN A 57 -5.02 -3.68 -8.50
C GLN A 57 -4.25 -2.70 -9.37
N ALA A 58 -3.36 -3.26 -10.19
CA ALA A 58 -2.67 -2.52 -11.22
C ALA A 58 -3.59 -2.31 -12.43
N ASP A 59 -3.47 -1.17 -13.09
CA ASP A 59 -4.13 -0.88 -14.35
C ASP A 59 -3.15 -0.32 -15.39
N HIS A 60 -3.47 -0.50 -16.68
CA HIS A 60 -2.74 0.08 -17.80
C HIS A 60 -3.44 1.38 -18.21
N PRO A 61 -2.97 2.56 -17.75
CA PRO A 61 -3.71 3.82 -17.87
C PRO A 61 -3.73 4.39 -19.29
N PHE A 62 -2.88 3.86 -20.18
CA PHE A 62 -2.70 4.39 -21.53
C PHE A 62 -2.76 3.26 -22.56
N GLU A 63 -3.79 3.25 -23.41
CA GLU A 63 -3.96 2.25 -24.47
C GLU A 63 -2.78 2.18 -25.45
N LYS A 64 -2.14 3.33 -25.71
CA LYS A 64 -1.00 3.42 -26.65
C LYS A 64 0.34 3.03 -26.03
N GLU A 65 0.39 2.91 -24.72
CA GLU A 65 1.59 2.64 -23.93
C GLU A 65 1.32 1.49 -22.94
N PRO A 66 1.19 0.25 -23.44
CA PRO A 66 0.82 -0.90 -22.61
C PRO A 66 1.89 -1.27 -21.57
N SER A 67 3.11 -0.78 -21.73
CA SER A 67 4.20 -0.94 -20.75
C SER A 67 4.07 -0.05 -19.51
N TYR A 68 3.11 0.88 -19.51
CA TYR A 68 2.83 1.70 -18.33
C TYR A 68 1.87 0.96 -17.39
N LEU A 69 2.25 0.86 -16.13
CA LEU A 69 1.47 0.21 -15.10
C LEU A 69 1.23 1.19 -13.94
N SER A 70 -0.02 1.48 -13.63
CA SER A 70 -0.36 2.37 -12.53
C SER A 70 -1.01 1.64 -11.37
N PHE A 71 -0.75 2.15 -10.15
CA PHE A 71 -1.44 1.74 -8.94
C PHE A 71 -2.22 2.92 -8.37
N ARG A 72 -3.45 2.65 -7.96
CA ARG A 72 -4.39 3.64 -7.46
C ARG A 72 -4.98 3.23 -6.14
N VAL A 73 -5.30 4.24 -5.34
CA VAL A 73 -6.16 4.08 -4.18
C VAL A 73 -7.25 5.16 -4.24
N ASP A 74 -8.51 4.77 -4.10
CA ASP A 74 -9.65 5.68 -4.25
C ASP A 74 -9.60 6.49 -5.57
N GLY A 75 -9.25 5.80 -6.68
CA GLY A 75 -9.12 6.38 -8.00
C GLY A 75 -7.91 7.30 -8.24
N LYS A 76 -7.08 7.54 -7.22
CA LYS A 76 -5.93 8.46 -7.30
C LYS A 76 -4.64 7.69 -7.46
N TRP A 77 -3.82 8.08 -8.44
CA TRP A 77 -2.50 7.50 -8.63
C TRP A 77 -1.58 7.80 -7.45
N TYR A 78 -0.82 6.79 -7.03
CA TYR A 78 0.27 6.93 -6.10
C TYR A 78 1.57 6.30 -6.61
N ALA A 79 1.50 5.38 -7.59
CA ALA A 79 2.65 4.84 -8.28
C ALA A 79 2.35 4.66 -9.77
N LEU A 80 3.31 4.97 -10.63
CA LEU A 80 3.25 4.76 -12.07
C LEU A 80 4.61 4.22 -12.53
N PHE A 81 4.63 2.97 -12.99
CA PHE A 81 5.80 2.28 -13.52
C PHE A 81 5.82 2.38 -15.03
N PHE A 82 6.98 2.63 -15.60
CA PHE A 82 7.15 2.72 -17.06
C PHE A 82 8.63 2.68 -17.47
N PRO A 83 8.93 2.25 -18.70
CA PRO A 83 10.27 2.35 -19.26
C PRO A 83 10.57 3.80 -19.70
N LEU A 84 11.80 4.28 -19.42
CA LEU A 84 12.22 5.63 -19.75
C LEU A 84 13.68 5.64 -20.20
N LYS A 85 13.99 6.39 -21.27
CA LYS A 85 15.37 6.63 -21.68
C LYS A 85 16.11 7.50 -20.66
N GLY A 86 17.38 7.19 -20.43
CA GLY A 86 18.25 7.94 -19.52
C GLY A 86 18.36 9.42 -19.83
N GLU A 87 18.35 9.80 -21.12
CA GLU A 87 18.34 11.22 -21.53
C GLU A 87 17.18 12.03 -20.93
N LYS A 88 16.02 11.39 -20.71
CA LYS A 88 14.83 12.03 -20.11
C LYS A 88 14.97 12.22 -18.59
N LEU A 89 15.88 11.47 -17.98
CA LEU A 89 16.27 11.63 -16.57
C LEU A 89 17.39 12.67 -16.41
N GLY A 90 17.97 13.16 -17.51
CA GLY A 90 19.12 14.07 -17.50
C GLY A 90 20.45 13.33 -17.32
N LEU A 91 20.51 12.05 -17.67
CA LEU A 91 21.74 11.26 -17.70
C LEU A 91 22.51 11.54 -18.99
N ASP A 92 23.85 11.50 -18.91
CA ASP A 92 24.77 11.78 -20.00
C ASP A 92 25.53 10.53 -20.46
N GLY A 93 26.18 10.63 -21.64
CA GLY A 93 27.03 9.59 -22.21
C GLY A 93 26.25 8.31 -22.51
N GLU A 94 26.87 7.16 -22.30
CA GLU A 94 26.29 5.85 -22.58
C GLU A 94 24.98 5.60 -21.79
N LYS A 95 24.86 6.19 -20.61
CA LYS A 95 23.66 6.06 -19.77
C LYS A 95 22.44 6.78 -20.34
N ALA A 96 22.63 7.80 -21.18
CA ALA A 96 21.54 8.54 -21.81
C ALA A 96 20.71 7.68 -22.78
N ASP A 97 21.35 6.73 -23.47
CA ASP A 97 20.73 5.88 -24.48
C ASP A 97 20.08 4.62 -23.89
N LEU A 98 20.39 4.27 -22.65
CA LEU A 98 19.80 3.13 -21.98
C LEU A 98 18.34 3.39 -21.62
N ILE A 99 17.56 2.30 -21.63
CA ILE A 99 16.18 2.31 -21.15
C ILE A 99 16.17 1.75 -19.72
N TYR A 100 15.62 2.52 -18.81
CA TYR A 100 15.44 2.15 -17.40
C TYR A 100 13.97 1.91 -17.09
N ASP A 101 13.68 0.93 -16.29
CA ASP A 101 12.38 0.87 -15.64
C ASP A 101 12.36 1.89 -14.50
N VAL A 102 11.35 2.73 -14.50
CA VAL A 102 11.20 3.87 -13.58
C VAL A 102 9.86 3.79 -12.88
N VAL A 103 9.83 4.21 -11.63
CA VAL A 103 8.57 4.46 -10.93
C VAL A 103 8.45 5.93 -10.55
N ASN A 104 7.35 6.57 -10.98
CA ASN A 104 6.92 7.84 -10.43
C ASN A 104 6.11 7.60 -9.17
N LEU A 105 6.45 8.29 -8.10
CA LEU A 105 5.70 8.24 -6.85
C LEU A 105 5.54 9.64 -6.23
N LYS A 106 4.45 9.79 -5.47
CA LYS A 106 4.13 11.04 -4.81
C LYS A 106 4.91 11.18 -3.51
N VAL A 107 5.41 12.37 -3.23
CA VAL A 107 6.21 12.64 -2.04
C VAL A 107 5.70 13.87 -1.30
N ASN A 108 6.01 13.95 -0.02
CA ASN A 108 5.79 15.17 0.75
C ASN A 108 6.74 16.28 0.23
N PRO A 109 6.24 17.46 -0.15
CA PRO A 109 7.08 18.55 -0.63
C PRO A 109 8.24 18.93 0.31
N LYS A 110 8.06 18.73 1.61
CA LYS A 110 9.10 19.01 2.61
C LYS A 110 10.31 18.06 2.53
N GLN A 111 10.14 16.90 1.90
CA GLN A 111 11.20 15.89 1.74
C GLN A 111 11.88 15.98 0.37
N MET A 112 11.32 16.77 -0.56
CA MET A 112 11.77 16.86 -1.96
C MET A 112 13.28 17.08 -2.08
N ASP A 113 13.81 18.12 -1.40
CA ASP A 113 15.23 18.47 -1.48
C ASP A 113 16.15 17.38 -0.91
N LYS A 114 15.67 16.61 0.06
CA LYS A 114 16.40 15.48 0.63
C LYS A 114 16.41 14.30 -0.35
N LEU A 115 15.26 13.99 -0.95
CA LEU A 115 15.11 12.88 -1.88
C LEU A 115 15.91 13.08 -3.16
N LEU A 116 15.87 14.29 -3.74
CA LEU A 116 16.63 14.61 -4.96
C LEU A 116 18.16 14.61 -4.79
N LYS A 117 18.67 14.46 -3.56
CA LYS A 117 20.11 14.27 -3.28
C LYS A 117 20.50 12.79 -3.22
N MET A 118 19.54 11.88 -3.26
CA MET A 118 19.81 10.45 -3.24
C MET A 118 20.09 9.97 -4.67
N ASP A 119 21.08 9.11 -4.81
CA ASP A 119 21.37 8.45 -6.08
C ASP A 119 20.16 7.62 -6.52
N GLY A 120 19.83 7.64 -7.82
CA GLY A 120 18.67 6.94 -8.38
C GLY A 120 17.34 7.70 -8.24
N VAL A 121 17.32 8.91 -7.63
CA VAL A 121 16.14 9.77 -7.50
C VAL A 121 16.25 10.98 -8.41
N PHE A 122 15.24 11.21 -9.23
CA PHE A 122 15.21 12.27 -10.23
C PHE A 122 13.94 13.11 -10.12
N PRO A 123 13.97 14.37 -10.62
CA PRO A 123 12.75 15.14 -10.80
C PRO A 123 11.76 14.38 -11.68
N SER A 124 10.51 14.33 -11.26
CA SER A 124 9.51 13.50 -11.92
C SER A 124 9.34 13.79 -13.41
N TYR A 125 9.31 12.74 -14.21
CA TYR A 125 8.99 12.80 -15.63
C TYR A 125 7.47 12.81 -15.83
N HIS A 126 6.96 13.78 -16.58
CA HIS A 126 5.53 14.01 -16.88
C HIS A 126 4.59 14.25 -15.69
N MET A 127 5.10 14.32 -14.46
CA MET A 127 4.31 14.63 -13.28
C MET A 127 4.76 15.95 -12.64
N SER A 128 4.02 16.46 -11.66
CA SER A 128 4.38 17.68 -10.95
C SER A 128 5.66 17.49 -10.15
N LYS A 129 6.73 18.19 -10.57
CA LYS A 129 8.04 18.18 -9.89
C LYS A 129 8.02 18.73 -8.46
N LYS A 130 6.90 19.32 -8.02
CA LYS A 130 6.73 19.81 -6.64
C LYS A 130 6.29 18.72 -5.67
N THR A 131 5.68 17.66 -6.18
CA THR A 131 5.01 16.64 -5.36
C THR A 131 5.26 15.21 -5.83
N TRP A 132 6.07 15.02 -6.88
CA TRP A 132 6.41 13.72 -7.44
C TRP A 132 7.90 13.63 -7.74
N VAL A 133 8.45 12.43 -7.62
CA VAL A 133 9.81 12.07 -8.03
C VAL A 133 9.77 10.85 -8.95
N SER A 134 10.81 10.66 -9.75
CA SER A 134 11.08 9.43 -10.50
C SER A 134 12.22 8.68 -9.83
N LEU A 135 12.02 7.40 -9.56
CA LEU A 135 13.08 6.50 -9.09
C LEU A 135 13.46 5.55 -10.21
N VAL A 136 14.76 5.38 -10.45
CA VAL A 136 15.28 4.35 -11.33
C VAL A 136 15.32 3.03 -10.57
N LEU A 137 14.86 1.95 -11.22
CA LEU A 137 14.72 0.62 -10.63
C LEU A 137 15.82 -0.30 -11.18
N ASP A 138 17.06 -0.01 -10.81
CA ASP A 138 18.27 -0.69 -11.24
C ASP A 138 19.15 -1.16 -10.06
N GLU A 139 18.52 -1.36 -8.90
CA GLU A 139 19.15 -1.73 -7.61
C GLU A 139 20.00 -0.61 -6.98
N THR A 140 20.08 0.60 -7.58
CA THR A 140 20.77 1.76 -6.97
C THR A 140 20.16 2.11 -5.61
N LEU A 141 18.84 2.05 -5.49
CA LEU A 141 18.13 2.15 -4.21
C LEU A 141 17.78 0.76 -3.71
N PRO A 142 18.02 0.44 -2.43
CA PRO A 142 17.56 -0.81 -1.83
C PRO A 142 16.04 -0.96 -1.89
N ASP A 143 15.54 -2.18 -2.13
CA ASP A 143 14.09 -2.47 -2.17
C ASP A 143 13.36 -1.90 -0.95
N GLN A 144 13.92 -2.06 0.26
CA GLN A 144 13.32 -1.57 1.48
C GLN A 144 13.04 -0.07 1.44
N THR A 145 13.99 0.72 0.93
CA THR A 145 13.84 2.17 0.78
C THR A 145 12.72 2.50 -0.21
N VAL A 146 12.65 1.78 -1.33
CA VAL A 146 11.60 2.00 -2.33
C VAL A 146 10.23 1.56 -1.81
N PHE A 147 10.15 0.46 -1.05
CA PHE A 147 8.91 0.03 -0.37
C PHE A 147 8.37 1.09 0.59
N GLU A 148 9.26 1.69 1.40
CA GLU A 148 8.88 2.76 2.32
C GLU A 148 8.34 3.98 1.57
N LEU A 149 9.02 4.41 0.51
CA LEU A 149 8.59 5.54 -0.33
C LEU A 149 7.26 5.26 -1.06
N LEU A 150 7.05 4.04 -1.55
CA LEU A 150 5.77 3.62 -2.17
C LEU A 150 4.63 3.60 -1.14
N SER A 151 4.90 3.10 0.06
CA SER A 151 3.93 3.07 1.16
C SER A 151 3.56 4.49 1.61
N GLU A 152 4.55 5.38 1.71
CA GLU A 152 4.32 6.80 1.99
C GLU A 152 3.51 7.45 0.87
N SER A 153 3.88 7.23 -0.41
CA SER A 153 3.16 7.75 -1.56
C SER A 153 1.68 7.36 -1.53
N ARG A 154 1.38 6.09 -1.25
CA ARG A 154 0.02 5.61 -1.09
C ARG A 154 -0.71 6.34 0.04
N SER A 155 -0.05 6.49 1.18
CA SER A 155 -0.62 7.16 2.36
C SER A 155 -0.97 8.63 2.10
N LEU A 156 -0.20 9.31 1.23
CA LEU A 156 -0.46 10.71 0.85
C LEU A 156 -1.75 10.91 0.05
N VAL A 157 -2.23 9.88 -0.65
CA VAL A 157 -3.43 9.97 -1.48
C VAL A 157 -4.60 9.17 -0.93
N ALA A 158 -4.34 8.14 -0.12
CA ALA A 158 -5.38 7.30 0.45
C ALA A 158 -6.30 8.10 1.38
N PRO A 159 -7.61 7.86 1.35
CA PRO A 159 -8.52 8.31 2.38
C PRO A 159 -8.06 7.81 3.75
N LYS A 160 -8.40 8.54 4.80
CA LYS A 160 -7.94 8.20 6.18
C LYS A 160 -8.23 6.75 6.57
N HIS A 161 -9.39 6.21 6.16
CA HIS A 161 -9.80 4.84 6.48
C HIS A 161 -9.05 3.74 5.69
N LEU A 162 -8.37 4.10 4.58
CA LEU A 162 -7.57 3.17 3.76
C LEU A 162 -6.06 3.37 3.95
N ARG A 163 -5.65 4.34 4.77
CA ARG A 163 -4.23 4.46 5.09
C ARG A 163 -3.82 3.23 5.87
N LYS A 164 -2.74 2.57 5.44
CA LYS A 164 -2.14 1.52 6.26
C LYS A 164 -1.92 2.13 7.64
N ALA A 165 -2.35 1.44 8.68
CA ALA A 165 -2.07 1.88 10.03
C ALA A 165 -0.56 2.13 10.11
N SER A 166 -0.17 3.38 10.37
CA SER A 166 1.18 3.68 10.86
C SER A 166 1.44 2.75 12.04
N GLU A 167 2.68 2.61 12.48
CA GLU A 167 2.97 1.90 13.74
C GLU A 167 1.89 2.27 14.77
N PRO A 168 1.36 1.28 15.51
CA PRO A 168 0.22 1.53 16.39
C PRO A 168 0.55 2.68 17.34
N HIS A 169 -0.32 3.67 17.40
CA HIS A 169 -0.17 4.74 18.37
C HIS A 169 -0.64 4.28 19.74
N TYR A 170 -0.05 4.88 20.75
CA TYR A 170 -0.38 4.60 22.14
C TYR A 170 -1.12 5.80 22.73
N TRP A 171 -2.34 5.55 23.18
CA TRP A 171 -3.24 6.58 23.72
C TRP A 171 -3.49 6.33 25.20
N ILE A 172 -3.71 7.40 25.95
CA ILE A 172 -4.19 7.32 27.33
C ILE A 172 -5.53 8.04 27.41
N ILE A 173 -6.56 7.30 27.86
CA ILE A 173 -7.91 7.84 28.05
C ILE A 173 -8.25 7.87 29.54
N PRO A 174 -8.51 9.05 30.12
CA PRO A 174 -8.97 9.14 31.49
C PRO A 174 -10.46 8.76 31.57
N VAL A 175 -10.77 7.91 32.54
CA VAL A 175 -12.13 7.47 32.86
C VAL A 175 -12.46 7.77 34.30
N ASN A 176 -13.62 8.34 34.55
CA ASN A 176 -14.12 8.56 35.89
C ASN A 176 -15.28 7.58 36.16
N LEU A 177 -15.02 6.62 37.05
CA LEU A 177 -16.00 5.57 37.40
C LEU A 177 -17.30 6.11 37.99
N LYS A 178 -17.32 7.36 38.47
CA LYS A 178 -18.56 8.00 38.94
C LYS A 178 -19.60 8.15 37.85
N TYR A 179 -19.16 8.28 36.60
CA TYR A 179 -20.05 8.50 35.45
C TYR A 179 -20.24 7.23 34.61
N TYR A 180 -19.29 6.31 34.66
CA TYR A 180 -19.31 5.12 33.84
C TYR A 180 -18.41 4.01 34.40
N ASP A 181 -19.00 2.86 34.70
CA ASP A 181 -18.25 1.68 35.15
C ASP A 181 -17.84 0.82 33.96
N ILE A 182 -16.61 1.02 33.52
CA ILE A 182 -16.01 0.27 32.42
C ILE A 182 -15.70 -1.19 32.81
N GLY A 183 -15.54 -1.45 34.12
CA GLY A 183 -15.28 -2.80 34.64
C GLY A 183 -16.47 -3.72 34.47
N ASP A 184 -17.66 -3.22 34.74
CA ASP A 184 -18.90 -3.96 34.54
C ASP A 184 -19.12 -4.28 33.07
N GLU A 185 -18.81 -3.34 32.17
CA GLU A 185 -18.98 -3.54 30.74
C GLU A 185 -18.02 -4.60 30.17
N PHE A 186 -16.74 -4.57 30.58
CA PHE A 186 -15.76 -5.61 30.20
C PHE A 186 -16.02 -6.96 30.85
N SER A 187 -16.71 -6.99 31.99
CA SER A 187 -17.11 -8.25 32.60
C SER A 187 -18.24 -8.95 31.84
N ALA A 188 -19.06 -8.16 31.16
CA ALA A 188 -20.19 -8.65 30.38
C ALA A 188 -19.86 -8.88 28.89
N ASN A 189 -18.84 -8.22 28.37
CA ASN A 189 -18.51 -8.20 26.93
C ASN A 189 -17.01 -8.31 26.69
N GLU A 190 -16.61 -9.13 25.71
CA GLU A 190 -15.21 -9.21 25.29
C GLU A 190 -14.73 -7.94 24.56
N GLU A 191 -15.64 -7.22 23.92
CA GLU A 191 -15.40 -6.01 23.15
C GLU A 191 -16.49 -4.99 23.49
N ILE A 192 -16.10 -3.72 23.58
CA ILE A 192 -17.04 -2.64 23.87
C ILE A 192 -16.92 -1.49 22.87
N LEU A 193 -18.02 -0.73 22.72
CA LEU A 193 -18.01 0.53 22.00
C LEU A 193 -17.65 1.67 22.95
N TRP A 194 -16.54 2.34 22.66
CA TRP A 194 -16.05 3.45 23.46
C TRP A 194 -16.03 4.75 22.69
N THR A 195 -16.18 5.87 23.38
CA THR A 195 -16.13 7.22 22.79
C THR A 195 -14.77 7.50 22.19
N GLN A 196 -14.74 7.88 20.92
CA GLN A 196 -13.52 8.32 20.24
C GLN A 196 -13.40 9.83 20.28
N LYS A 197 -12.35 10.34 20.96
CA LYS A 197 -12.08 11.79 21.09
C LYS A 197 -10.84 12.25 20.34
N ALA A 198 -10.14 11.36 19.66
CA ALA A 198 -8.91 11.64 18.90
C ALA A 198 -8.88 10.84 17.60
N SER A 199 -7.91 11.11 16.73
CA SER A 199 -7.73 10.42 15.45
C SER A 199 -7.13 9.02 15.63
N MET A 200 -7.77 8.20 16.46
CA MET A 200 -7.40 6.80 16.69
C MET A 200 -7.69 5.96 15.46
N GLN A 201 -6.92 4.90 15.27
CA GLN A 201 -7.02 4.00 14.13
C GLN A 201 -7.09 2.55 14.60
N LYS A 202 -7.63 1.67 13.73
CA LYS A 202 -7.56 0.23 13.97
C LYS A 202 -6.11 -0.21 14.18
N GLY A 203 -5.88 -0.97 15.23
CA GLY A 203 -4.55 -1.46 15.62
C GLY A 203 -3.87 -0.61 16.69
N ASP A 204 -4.33 0.61 16.96
CA ASP A 204 -3.83 1.44 18.05
C ASP A 204 -4.06 0.80 19.42
N PHE A 205 -3.25 1.19 20.39
CA PHE A 205 -3.40 0.76 21.78
C PHE A 205 -3.92 1.90 22.66
N VAL A 206 -4.84 1.57 23.55
CA VAL A 206 -5.50 2.52 24.45
C VAL A 206 -5.31 2.07 25.88
N ALA A 207 -4.57 2.83 26.67
CA ALA A 207 -4.48 2.67 28.11
C ALA A 207 -5.64 3.42 28.80
N ILE A 208 -6.49 2.71 29.49
CA ILE A 208 -7.59 3.28 30.26
C ILE A 208 -7.08 3.65 31.64
N TYR A 209 -6.97 4.94 31.88
CA TYR A 209 -6.57 5.50 33.17
C TYR A 209 -7.79 5.84 34.01
N ILE A 210 -7.98 5.12 35.11
CA ILE A 210 -9.04 5.42 36.07
C ILE A 210 -8.60 6.61 36.92
N THR A 211 -9.42 7.66 36.95
CA THR A 211 -9.14 8.87 37.73
C THR A 211 -9.33 8.63 39.23
N ALA A 212 -9.27 9.69 40.06
CA ALA A 212 -9.46 9.56 41.48
C ALA A 212 -10.76 8.81 41.84
N PRO A 213 -10.77 7.94 42.87
CA PRO A 213 -9.71 7.70 43.84
C PRO A 213 -8.58 6.76 43.40
N THR A 214 -8.81 5.93 42.37
CA THR A 214 -7.92 4.84 41.94
C THR A 214 -6.56 5.34 41.41
N LYS A 215 -6.58 6.34 40.53
CA LYS A 215 -5.38 6.97 39.91
C LYS A 215 -4.40 5.97 39.29
N ALA A 216 -4.90 5.00 38.52
CA ALA A 216 -4.09 3.96 37.89
C ALA A 216 -4.59 3.58 36.50
N ILE A 217 -3.70 3.02 35.66
CA ILE A 217 -4.09 2.34 34.43
C ILE A 217 -4.65 0.98 34.83
N ARG A 218 -5.89 0.70 34.41
CA ARG A 218 -6.56 -0.55 34.70
C ARG A 218 -6.64 -1.50 33.51
N TYR A 219 -6.72 -0.95 32.31
CA TYR A 219 -6.83 -1.73 31.10
C TYR A 219 -5.89 -1.19 30.04
N VAL A 220 -5.29 -2.10 29.28
CA VAL A 220 -4.69 -1.78 27.98
C VAL A 220 -5.49 -2.51 26.93
N CYS A 221 -6.10 -1.74 26.04
CA CYS A 221 -7.00 -2.24 25.00
C CYS A 221 -6.37 -2.04 23.63
N GLN A 222 -6.79 -2.85 22.67
CA GLN A 222 -6.53 -2.63 21.25
C GLN A 222 -7.77 -2.07 20.57
N VAL A 223 -7.59 -1.09 19.68
CA VAL A 223 -8.65 -0.57 18.83
C VAL A 223 -8.87 -1.54 17.67
N LEU A 224 -10.03 -2.18 17.64
CA LEU A 224 -10.44 -3.12 16.59
C LEU A 224 -11.08 -2.41 15.40
N GLU A 225 -11.79 -1.32 15.68
CA GLU A 225 -12.48 -0.49 14.70
C GLU A 225 -12.57 0.94 15.22
N ALA A 226 -12.40 1.92 14.33
CA ALA A 226 -12.42 3.35 14.66
C ALA A 226 -13.37 4.11 13.74
N ASN A 227 -13.71 5.34 14.11
CA ASN A 227 -14.59 6.24 13.35
C ASN A 227 -16.00 5.66 13.11
N ILE A 228 -16.52 4.91 14.08
CA ILE A 228 -17.89 4.37 14.05
C ILE A 228 -18.85 5.53 14.36
N PRO A 229 -19.82 5.87 13.50
CA PRO A 229 -20.77 6.94 13.79
C PRO A 229 -21.59 6.64 15.05
N ASN A 230 -21.73 7.63 15.95
CA ASN A 230 -22.61 7.51 17.10
C ASN A 230 -24.07 7.67 16.68
N GLN A 231 -24.74 6.59 16.36
CA GLN A 231 -26.15 6.55 15.98
C GLN A 231 -27.09 6.47 17.21
N GLY A 232 -26.81 7.26 18.24
CA GLY A 232 -27.59 7.26 19.47
C GLY A 232 -27.13 6.24 20.53
N TYR A 233 -26.01 5.58 20.34
CA TYR A 233 -25.42 4.68 21.33
C TYR A 233 -24.98 5.42 22.61
N ARG A 234 -24.50 6.66 22.46
CA ARG A 234 -24.22 7.59 23.55
C ARG A 234 -25.13 8.81 23.41
N GLU A 235 -25.83 9.16 24.48
CA GLU A 235 -26.80 10.24 24.51
C GLU A 235 -26.17 11.66 24.42
N GLU A 236 -24.88 11.77 24.72
CA GLU A 236 -24.17 13.04 24.71
C GLU A 236 -23.96 13.52 23.28
N GLU A 237 -24.58 14.62 22.88
CA GLU A 237 -24.54 15.20 21.52
C GLU A 237 -23.13 15.57 21.05
N SER A 238 -22.19 15.78 21.98
CA SER A 238 -20.79 16.06 21.68
C SER A 238 -20.03 14.85 21.12
N ILE A 239 -20.54 13.62 21.36
CA ILE A 239 -19.94 12.37 20.93
C ILE A 239 -20.41 12.04 19.51
N LYS A 240 -19.58 12.31 18.53
CA LYS A 240 -19.88 12.04 17.11
C LYS A 240 -19.41 10.66 16.67
N GLU A 241 -18.30 10.20 17.20
CA GLU A 241 -17.63 8.98 16.78
C GLU A 241 -17.34 8.07 17.97
N LEU A 242 -17.42 6.77 17.70
CA LEU A 242 -17.09 5.69 18.62
C LEU A 242 -15.95 4.85 18.04
N MET A 243 -15.33 4.08 18.90
CA MET A 243 -14.38 3.04 18.53
C MET A 243 -14.73 1.72 19.22
N ARG A 244 -14.45 0.60 18.59
CA ARG A 244 -14.56 -0.73 19.19
C ARG A 244 -13.21 -1.09 19.80
N ILE A 245 -13.18 -1.39 21.07
CA ILE A 245 -11.97 -1.76 21.79
C ILE A 245 -12.10 -3.12 22.47
N LYS A 246 -10.98 -3.84 22.56
CA LYS A 246 -10.86 -5.13 23.27
C LYS A 246 -9.73 -5.03 24.29
N PRO A 247 -9.94 -5.43 25.55
CA PRO A 247 -8.89 -5.46 26.54
C PRO A 247 -7.89 -6.57 26.24
N LEU A 248 -6.60 -6.21 26.21
CA LEU A 248 -5.49 -7.16 26.10
C LEU A 248 -4.90 -7.47 27.47
N TYR A 249 -4.83 -6.45 28.33
CA TYR A 249 -4.32 -6.57 29.69
C TYR A 249 -5.26 -5.86 30.65
N THR A 250 -5.52 -6.54 31.77
CA THR A 250 -6.24 -5.99 32.92
C THR A 250 -5.31 -6.02 34.12
N PHE A 251 -5.13 -4.88 34.74
CA PHE A 251 -4.31 -4.74 35.95
C PHE A 251 -5.22 -4.74 37.16
N ASN A 252 -5.01 -5.70 38.04
CA ASN A 252 -5.66 -5.75 39.35
C ASN A 252 -4.83 -4.95 40.36
N ASP A 253 -5.48 -4.50 41.46
CA ASP A 253 -4.81 -3.80 42.58
C ASP A 253 -3.72 -4.63 43.17
#